data_3460e44909e4c5870cc087dc56bf8e18
#
_entry.id   3460e44909e4c5870cc087dc56bf8e18
#
_cell.length_a   1.000
_cell.length_b   1.000
_cell.length_c   1.000
_cell.angle_alpha   90.00
_cell.angle_beta   90.00
_cell.angle_gamma   90.00
#
_symmetry.space_group_name_H-M   'P 1'
#
loop_
_entity.id
_entity.type
_entity.pdbx_description
1 polymer ?
#
loop_
_entity_poly.entity_id
_entity_poly.type
_entity_poly.pdbx_seq_one_letter_code
_entity_poly.pdbx_strand_id
1 'polypeptide(L)'
;MIKCQSGAMAWMTRSVKMQTKSGGLGGMFKEAISGESLFLNNYIAELPGEIAFGMSFPGHILAVDVSQMPLIAQKKTFLAGESTVNMEVFLQKKIGAGFFGGEGLFNTILTGPGRVWLQTMPISALANSLAPLIVANK
;
A
#
# COMPACT_ATOMS: atom_id res chain seq x y z
N MET A 1 -8.63 -13.89 -5.87
CA MET A 1 -7.92 -13.44 -4.66
C MET A 1 -7.40 -12.03 -4.85
N ILE A 2 -7.62 -11.17 -3.86
CA ILE A 2 -7.12 -9.78 -3.83
C ILE A 2 -6.28 -9.59 -2.56
N LYS A 3 -5.18 -8.86 -2.67
CA LYS A 3 -4.39 -8.40 -1.53
C LYS A 3 -4.63 -6.90 -1.34
N CYS A 4 -4.74 -6.45 -0.10
CA CYS A 4 -4.89 -5.03 0.20
C CYS A 4 -4.05 -4.62 1.41
N GLN A 5 -3.86 -3.32 1.54
CA GLN A 5 -3.25 -2.73 2.73
C GLN A 5 -4.09 -3.06 3.96
N SER A 6 -3.44 -3.39 5.08
CA SER A 6 -4.13 -3.63 6.35
C SER A 6 -4.97 -2.41 6.75
N GLY A 7 -6.20 -2.67 7.17
CA GLY A 7 -7.16 -1.62 7.53
C GLY A 7 -7.94 -1.00 6.38
N ALA A 8 -7.67 -1.39 5.13
CA ALA A 8 -8.37 -0.83 3.96
C ALA A 8 -9.73 -1.48 3.68
N MET A 9 -10.03 -2.64 4.25
CA MET A 9 -11.33 -3.30 4.06
C MET A 9 -12.42 -2.54 4.81
N ALA A 10 -13.43 -2.08 4.08
CA ALA A 10 -14.60 -1.39 4.63
C ALA A 10 -15.72 -2.38 4.97
N TRP A 11 -16.05 -3.27 4.06
CA TRP A 11 -17.03 -4.34 4.25
C TRP A 11 -16.82 -5.48 3.25
N MET A 12 -17.35 -6.65 3.55
CA MET A 12 -17.34 -7.80 2.64
C MET A 12 -18.54 -8.70 2.90
N THR A 13 -18.94 -9.47 1.88
CA THR A 13 -19.95 -10.52 2.03
C THR A 13 -19.37 -11.76 2.72
N ARG A 14 -20.23 -12.61 3.31
CA ARG A 14 -19.82 -13.83 4.04
C ARG A 14 -19.05 -14.85 3.20
N SER A 15 -19.22 -14.80 1.88
CA SER A 15 -18.51 -15.67 0.95
C SER A 15 -17.04 -15.29 0.77
N VAL A 16 -16.64 -14.09 1.19
CA VAL A 16 -15.26 -13.64 1.17
C VAL A 16 -14.61 -13.97 2.52
N LYS A 17 -13.41 -14.54 2.47
CA LYS A 17 -12.62 -14.88 3.65
C LYS A 17 -11.31 -14.10 3.64
N MET A 18 -10.94 -13.55 4.78
CA MET A 18 -9.62 -12.98 4.99
C MET A 18 -8.63 -14.07 5.35
N GLN A 19 -7.53 -14.13 4.63
CA GLN A 19 -6.37 -14.94 4.98
C GLN A 19 -5.22 -14.00 5.37
N THR A 20 -4.92 -13.97 6.64
CA THR A 20 -3.68 -13.34 7.10
C THR A 20 -2.56 -14.34 6.80
N LYS A 21 -1.62 -13.98 5.93
CA LYS A 21 -0.37 -14.73 5.85
C LYS A 21 0.34 -14.53 7.18
N SER A 22 0.17 -15.47 8.10
CA SER A 22 1.15 -15.63 9.16
C SER A 22 2.41 -16.15 8.49
N GLY A 23 3.25 -15.23 8.03
CA GLY A 23 4.62 -15.56 7.69
C GLY A 23 5.22 -16.17 8.94
N GLY A 24 5.70 -17.42 8.86
CA GLY A 24 6.48 -18.01 9.94
C GLY A 24 7.59 -17.03 10.34
N LEU A 25 8.14 -17.19 11.54
CA LEU A 25 9.17 -16.31 12.14
C LEU A 25 10.24 -15.79 11.15
N GLY A 26 10.57 -16.52 10.07
CA GLY A 26 11.49 -16.09 9.03
C GLY A 26 10.96 -15.04 8.04
N GLY A 27 9.63 -14.97 7.82
CA GLY A 27 9.00 -13.96 6.96
C GLY A 27 8.88 -12.61 7.68
N MET A 28 8.51 -12.62 8.95
CA MET A 28 8.44 -11.41 9.78
C MET A 28 9.81 -10.70 9.93
N PHE A 29 10.90 -11.47 10.01
CA PHE A 29 12.25 -10.91 10.16
C PHE A 29 12.73 -10.16 8.90
N LYS A 30 12.37 -10.64 7.71
CA LYS A 30 12.76 -9.99 6.45
C LYS A 30 12.00 -8.68 6.21
N GLU A 31 10.77 -8.60 6.69
CA GLU A 31 9.93 -7.40 6.60
C GLU A 31 10.24 -6.36 7.70
N ALA A 32 10.65 -6.83 8.90
CA ALA A 32 11.01 -5.96 10.02
C ALA A 32 12.32 -5.18 9.82
N ILE A 33 13.26 -5.69 9.02
CA ILE A 33 14.54 -5.03 8.76
C ILE A 33 14.40 -3.79 7.87
N SER A 34 13.32 -3.68 7.10
CA SER A 34 13.04 -2.50 6.26
C SER A 34 12.33 -1.34 6.99
N GLY A 35 12.13 -1.46 8.31
CA GLY A 35 11.66 -0.36 9.18
C GLY A 35 10.19 0.01 9.09
N GLU A 36 9.46 -0.46 8.09
CA GLU A 36 7.99 -0.29 7.94
C GLU A 36 7.45 -1.38 7.03
N SER A 37 6.94 -2.48 7.58
CA SER A 37 6.29 -3.52 6.79
C SER A 37 4.98 -3.03 6.18
N LEU A 38 4.76 -3.29 4.89
CA LEU A 38 3.43 -3.26 4.30
C LEU A 38 2.68 -4.49 4.81
N PHE A 39 1.88 -4.31 5.85
CA PHE A 39 0.98 -5.37 6.28
C PHE A 39 -0.11 -5.54 5.24
N LEU A 40 -0.07 -6.65 4.52
CA LEU A 40 -1.05 -7.00 3.49
C LEU A 40 -1.96 -8.10 4.01
N ASN A 41 -3.26 -7.87 3.84
CA ASN A 41 -4.27 -8.88 4.01
C ASN A 41 -4.66 -9.46 2.66
N ASN A 42 -4.82 -10.78 2.59
CA ASN A 42 -5.34 -11.46 1.41
C ASN A 42 -6.82 -11.80 1.61
N TYR A 43 -7.62 -11.58 0.57
CA TYR A 43 -9.03 -11.92 0.55
C TYR A 43 -9.33 -12.88 -0.58
N ILE A 44 -10.03 -13.95 -0.27
CA ILE A 44 -10.43 -15.01 -1.21
C ILE A 44 -11.93 -15.16 -1.15
N ALA A 45 -12.57 -15.17 -2.31
CA ALA A 45 -13.97 -15.56 -2.44
C ALA A 45 -14.03 -17.02 -2.90
N GLU A 46 -14.68 -17.88 -2.14
CA GLU A 46 -14.94 -19.29 -2.48
C GLU A 46 -16.22 -19.41 -3.33
N LEU A 47 -17.14 -18.47 -3.16
CA LEU A 47 -18.37 -18.31 -3.90
C LEU A 47 -18.44 -16.84 -4.39
N PRO A 48 -19.31 -16.51 -5.37
CA PRO A 48 -19.53 -15.12 -5.75
C PRO A 48 -19.78 -14.25 -4.53
N GLY A 49 -19.06 -13.14 -4.44
CA GLY A 49 -19.15 -12.22 -3.31
C GLY A 49 -18.50 -10.89 -3.62
N GLU A 50 -18.71 -9.94 -2.74
CA GLU A 50 -18.25 -8.58 -2.87
C GLU A 50 -17.36 -8.19 -1.69
N ILE A 51 -16.40 -7.34 -1.97
CA ILE A 51 -15.57 -6.69 -0.96
C ILE A 51 -15.36 -5.23 -1.36
N ALA A 52 -15.50 -4.33 -0.39
CA ALA A 52 -15.21 -2.92 -0.56
C ALA A 52 -13.96 -2.53 0.20
N PHE A 53 -13.14 -1.73 -0.45
CA PHE A 53 -11.97 -1.10 0.16
C PHE A 53 -12.18 0.40 0.24
N GLY A 54 -11.78 0.98 1.35
CA GLY A 54 -11.85 2.41 1.58
C GLY A 54 -10.47 3.01 1.76
N MET A 55 -10.35 4.28 1.40
CA MET A 55 -9.18 5.09 1.70
C MET A 55 -9.27 5.61 3.13
N SER A 56 -8.11 5.83 3.77
CA SER A 56 -8.05 6.45 5.09
C SER A 56 -8.39 7.94 5.06
N PHE A 57 -8.30 8.60 3.90
CA PHE A 57 -8.50 10.04 3.71
C PHE A 57 -9.21 10.34 2.40
N PRO A 58 -9.87 11.52 2.30
CA PRO A 58 -10.47 11.97 1.06
C PRO A 58 -9.48 11.99 -0.11
N GLY A 59 -9.91 11.53 -1.27
CA GLY A 59 -9.08 11.45 -2.47
C GLY A 59 -9.77 10.61 -3.53
N HIS A 60 -8.99 10.09 -4.48
CA HIS A 60 -9.45 9.22 -5.54
C HIS A 60 -8.74 7.88 -5.48
N ILE A 61 -9.40 6.85 -5.98
CA ILE A 61 -8.81 5.53 -6.22
C ILE A 61 -8.62 5.37 -7.72
N LEU A 62 -7.40 5.10 -8.12
CA LEU A 62 -7.02 4.87 -9.51
C LEU A 62 -6.72 3.39 -9.72
N ALA A 63 -7.38 2.77 -10.69
CA ALA A 63 -7.04 1.43 -11.15
C ALA A 63 -5.96 1.53 -12.24
N VAL A 64 -4.85 0.85 -12.05
CA VAL A 64 -3.72 0.84 -12.99
C VAL A 64 -3.39 -0.60 -13.36
N ASP A 65 -3.30 -0.89 -14.65
CA ASP A 65 -2.81 -2.16 -15.16
C ASP A 65 -1.28 -2.13 -15.23
N VAL A 66 -0.64 -3.05 -14.51
CA VAL A 66 0.82 -3.17 -14.46
C VAL A 66 1.34 -4.38 -15.22
N SER A 67 0.52 -4.95 -16.12
CA SER A 67 0.87 -6.13 -16.90
C SER A 67 1.99 -5.87 -17.92
N GLN A 68 2.03 -4.69 -18.50
CA GLN A 68 2.97 -4.33 -19.55
C GLN A 68 4.17 -3.53 -19.03
N MET A 69 3.99 -2.77 -17.96
CA MET A 69 5.03 -1.90 -17.45
C MET A 69 4.98 -1.84 -15.92
N PRO A 70 6.11 -2.11 -15.25
CA PRO A 70 6.22 -1.93 -13.81
C PRO A 70 5.94 -0.48 -13.41
N LEU A 71 5.30 -0.32 -12.25
CA LEU A 71 5.00 0.98 -11.68
C LEU A 71 5.78 1.17 -10.38
N ILE A 72 6.38 2.33 -10.19
CA ILE A 72 6.96 2.74 -8.93
C ILE A 72 5.96 3.65 -8.23
N ALA A 73 5.55 3.27 -7.03
CA ALA A 73 4.61 4.03 -6.22
C ALA A 73 5.17 4.26 -4.81
N GLN A 74 4.78 5.36 -4.19
CA GLN A 74 5.02 5.53 -2.76
C GLN A 74 4.34 4.39 -2.00
N LYS A 75 4.99 3.88 -0.96
CA LYS A 75 4.52 2.74 -0.17
C LYS A 75 3.07 2.88 0.31
N LYS A 76 2.70 4.06 0.79
CA LYS A 76 1.36 4.33 1.35
C LYS A 76 0.31 4.68 0.30
N THR A 77 0.68 4.72 -0.97
CA THR A 77 -0.25 4.93 -2.09
C THR A 77 -0.96 3.64 -2.49
N PHE A 78 -0.36 2.48 -2.25
CA PHE A 78 -0.98 1.20 -2.56
C PHE A 78 -2.20 0.95 -1.66
N LEU A 79 -3.35 0.69 -2.26
CA LEU A 79 -4.59 0.32 -1.57
C LEU A 79 -4.85 -1.18 -1.67
N ALA A 80 -4.92 -1.69 -2.90
CA ALA A 80 -5.19 -3.09 -3.20
C ALA A 80 -4.53 -3.51 -4.51
N GLY A 81 -4.42 -4.82 -4.73
CA GLY A 81 -3.93 -5.39 -5.99
C GLY A 81 -4.39 -6.82 -6.19
N GLU A 82 -4.46 -7.25 -7.44
CA GLU A 82 -4.69 -8.64 -7.79
C GLU A 82 -3.55 -9.50 -7.23
N SER A 83 -3.85 -10.75 -6.89
CA SER A 83 -2.87 -11.66 -6.26
C SER A 83 -1.65 -11.95 -7.14
N THR A 84 -1.80 -11.81 -8.45
CA THR A 84 -0.75 -12.02 -9.45
C THR A 84 0.29 -10.92 -9.50
N VAL A 85 -0.05 -9.73 -8.98
CA VAL A 85 0.89 -8.60 -8.93
C VAL A 85 1.98 -8.88 -7.90
N ASN A 86 3.23 -8.75 -8.30
CA ASN A 86 4.37 -8.77 -7.39
C ASN A 86 4.63 -7.38 -6.81
N MET A 87 5.08 -7.33 -5.55
CA MET A 87 5.37 -6.08 -4.83
C MET A 87 6.73 -6.19 -4.17
N GLU A 88 7.60 -5.25 -4.49
CA GLU A 88 8.93 -5.13 -3.89
C GLU A 88 9.09 -3.76 -3.27
N VAL A 89 9.41 -3.70 -1.99
CA VAL A 89 9.73 -2.44 -1.30
C VAL A 89 11.23 -2.21 -1.40
N PHE A 90 11.61 -1.03 -1.82
CA PHE A 90 13.02 -0.64 -1.88
C PHE A 90 13.26 0.72 -1.25
N LEU A 91 14.45 0.85 -0.70
CA LEU A 91 14.93 2.10 -0.14
C LEU A 91 15.55 2.95 -1.25
N GLN A 92 15.00 4.12 -1.50
CA GLN A 92 15.65 5.07 -2.39
C GLN A 92 16.89 5.64 -1.72
N LYS A 93 18.07 5.20 -2.16
CA LYS A 93 19.35 5.74 -1.66
C LYS A 93 19.43 7.22 -2.01
N LYS A 94 19.59 8.06 -1.00
CA LYS A 94 19.81 9.50 -1.17
C LYS A 94 21.10 9.74 -1.95
N ILE A 95 21.00 10.42 -3.07
CA ILE A 95 22.14 11.04 -3.74
C ILE A 95 22.15 12.51 -3.28
N GLY A 96 23.02 12.82 -2.31
CA GLY A 96 23.27 14.19 -1.87
C GLY A 96 22.41 14.70 -0.70
N ALA A 97 23.06 15.44 0.20
CA ALA A 97 22.47 16.07 1.39
C ALA A 97 21.61 17.30 0.99
N GLY A 98 20.43 17.12 0.50
CA GLY A 98 19.55 18.23 0.09
C GLY A 98 18.12 17.87 -0.27
N PHE A 99 17.82 16.62 -0.50
CA PHE A 99 16.48 16.18 -0.91
C PHE A 99 15.62 15.74 0.26
N PHE A 100 15.14 16.68 1.04
CA PHE A 100 13.96 16.50 1.89
C PHE A 100 12.70 16.94 1.16
N GLY A 101 12.48 16.43 -0.04
CA GLY A 101 11.22 16.64 -0.72
C GLY A 101 10.19 15.64 -0.23
N GLY A 102 9.60 15.77 0.94
CA GLY A 102 8.36 15.11 1.43
C GLY A 102 7.98 13.68 0.96
N GLU A 103 8.67 13.15 -0.03
CA GLU A 103 8.49 11.82 -0.59
C GLU A 103 9.18 10.81 0.32
N GLY A 104 8.44 9.84 0.81
CA GLY A 104 8.94 8.84 1.75
C GLY A 104 10.20 8.12 1.25
N LEU A 105 11.08 7.74 2.19
CA LEU A 105 12.32 7.02 1.92
C LEU A 105 12.11 5.67 1.20
N PHE A 106 10.89 5.12 1.26
CA PHE A 106 10.53 3.81 0.76
C PHE A 106 9.52 3.91 -0.38
N ASN A 107 9.88 3.33 -1.49
CA ASN A 107 9.00 3.14 -2.64
C ASN A 107 8.69 1.66 -2.84
N THR A 108 7.64 1.39 -3.58
CA THR A 108 7.21 0.04 -3.94
C THR A 108 7.21 -0.10 -5.45
N ILE A 109 7.88 -1.12 -5.95
CA ILE A 109 7.76 -1.55 -7.35
C ILE A 109 6.60 -2.53 -7.43
N LEU A 110 5.66 -2.24 -8.32
CA LEU A 110 4.49 -3.06 -8.62
C LEU A 110 4.67 -3.64 -10.01
N THR A 111 4.72 -4.96 -10.11
CA THR A 111 4.96 -5.68 -11.37
C THR A 111 3.84 -6.67 -11.60
N GLY A 112 3.27 -6.66 -12.82
CA GLY A 112 2.19 -7.56 -13.23
C GLY A 112 2.60 -9.02 -13.45
N PRO A 113 1.70 -9.82 -14.00
CA PRO A 113 0.45 -9.39 -14.62
C PRO A 113 -0.65 -9.05 -13.62
N GLY A 114 -1.47 -8.03 -13.94
CA GLY A 114 -2.67 -7.70 -13.17
C GLY A 114 -2.84 -6.21 -12.91
N ARG A 115 -3.89 -5.89 -12.14
CA ARG A 115 -4.26 -4.53 -11.78
C ARG A 115 -3.96 -4.23 -10.32
N VAL A 116 -3.65 -2.96 -10.07
CA VAL A 116 -3.49 -2.37 -8.75
C VAL A 116 -4.43 -1.19 -8.60
N TRP A 117 -4.85 -0.93 -7.37
CA TRP A 117 -5.63 0.24 -7.00
C TRP A 117 -4.78 1.11 -6.08
N LEU A 118 -4.61 2.35 -6.48
CA LEU A 118 -3.76 3.33 -5.81
C LEU A 118 -4.61 4.48 -5.29
N GLN A 119 -4.31 4.96 -4.08
CA GLN A 119 -4.96 6.13 -3.50
C GLN A 119 -4.12 7.39 -3.74
N THR A 120 -4.78 8.50 -4.09
CA THR A 120 -4.11 9.75 -4.47
C THR A 120 -3.64 10.57 -3.28
N MET A 121 -4.19 10.35 -2.07
CA MET A 121 -3.82 11.09 -0.87
C MET A 121 -3.36 10.13 0.24
N PRO A 122 -2.09 9.75 0.26
CA PRO A 122 -1.54 8.99 1.38
C PRO A 122 -1.48 9.88 2.64
N ILE A 123 -1.76 9.30 3.81
CA ILE A 123 -1.78 10.01 5.10
C ILE A 123 -0.50 10.82 5.36
N SER A 124 0.65 10.31 4.92
CA SER A 124 1.93 10.98 5.09
C SER A 124 1.99 12.32 4.34
N ALA A 125 1.42 12.41 3.14
CA ALA A 125 1.37 13.65 2.38
C ALA A 125 0.50 14.70 3.10
N LEU A 126 -0.67 14.28 3.59
CA LEU A 126 -1.54 15.16 4.37
C LEU A 126 -0.88 15.61 5.68
N ALA A 127 -0.29 14.69 6.43
CA ALA A 127 0.39 15.01 7.68
C ALA A 127 1.54 16.01 7.47
N ASN A 128 2.35 15.82 6.43
CA ASN A 128 3.44 16.73 6.10
C ASN A 128 2.92 18.13 5.69
N SER A 129 1.77 18.20 5.04
CA SER A 129 1.15 19.47 4.66
C SER A 129 0.57 20.22 5.85
N LEU A 130 0.07 19.51 6.86
CA LEU A 130 -0.54 20.10 8.06
C LEU A 130 0.48 20.41 9.17
N ALA A 131 1.58 19.67 9.25
CA ALA A 131 2.58 19.84 10.30
C ALA A 131 3.08 21.28 10.49
N PRO A 132 3.42 22.04 9.43
CA PRO A 132 3.85 23.44 9.58
C PRO A 132 2.76 24.36 10.17
N LEU A 133 1.49 24.06 9.87
CA LEU A 133 0.35 24.86 10.36
C LEU A 133 0.07 24.61 11.84
N ILE A 134 0.32 23.39 12.33
CA ILE A 134 0.11 23.02 13.73
C ILE A 134 1.21 23.57 14.63
N VAL A 135 2.46 23.59 14.13
CA VAL A 135 3.63 24.09 14.89
C VAL A 135 3.65 25.62 14.99
N ALA A 136 3.11 26.31 14.00
CA ALA A 136 3.09 27.79 13.95
C ALA A 136 2.13 28.43 14.99
N ASN A 137 1.28 27.62 15.66
CA ASN A 137 0.29 28.10 16.65
C ASN A 137 0.69 27.78 18.12
N LYS A 138 1.97 27.60 18.41
CA LYS A 138 2.50 27.47 19.79
C LYS A 138 3.35 28.66 20.19
#